data_f311783f0229a8f7c8c931bf45a79f61
#
_entry.id   f311783f0229a8f7c8c931bf45a79f61
#
_cell.length_a   1.000
_cell.length_b   1.000
_cell.length_c   1.000
_cell.angle_alpha   90.00
_cell.angle_beta   90.00
_cell.angle_gamma   90.00
#
_symmetry.space_group_name_H-M   'P 1'
#
loop_
_entity.id
_entity.type
_entity.pdbx_description
1 polymer ?
#
loop_
_entity_poly.entity_id
_entity_poly.type
_entity_poly.pdbx_seq_one_letter_code
_entity_poly.pdbx_strand_id
1 'polypeptide(L)'
;GLDKTQIQTSLSVQSMADRANPYGWITNDTWTGSPLRVHRRCVDPMFSIANEIAYNGMMYNSTLAESSQLFMRNGFLQVEGKVSGRHYVPEQGVLIRQMIIDEIHHLQDLPDLFVISPFSEIPSILKKELRQPIKQALATYKSIEDNELKKWLDAHIGTVHTFQGKQAAGVILCLGLDEKSKGAASWASSKPNLLNVALTRAKQRFVAVGDGDIWLRQPYFSKLKALNR
;
A
#
# COMPACT_ATOMS: atom_id res chain seq x y z
N GLY A 1 -32.68 -26.14 -1.30
CA GLY A 1 -32.23 -25.55 -0.03
C GLY A 1 -30.73 -25.59 0.02
N LEU A 2 -30.08 -24.50 0.45
CA LEU A 2 -28.62 -24.43 0.62
C LEU A 2 -28.18 -25.49 1.64
N ASP A 3 -27.18 -26.28 1.29
CA ASP A 3 -26.59 -27.27 2.19
C ASP A 3 -25.96 -26.58 3.40
N LYS A 4 -26.11 -27.16 4.60
CA LYS A 4 -25.56 -26.63 5.85
C LYS A 4 -24.04 -26.41 5.80
N THR A 5 -23.32 -27.11 4.94
CA THR A 5 -21.88 -26.92 4.68
C THR A 5 -21.57 -25.63 3.93
N GLN A 6 -22.57 -24.95 3.36
CA GLN A 6 -22.44 -23.67 2.67
C GLN A 6 -22.59 -22.45 3.60
N ILE A 7 -23.03 -22.68 4.86
CA ILE A 7 -23.30 -21.65 5.86
C ILE A 7 -22.18 -21.68 6.93
N GLN A 8 -20.93 -21.62 6.52
CA GLN A 8 -19.85 -21.34 7.47
C GLN A 8 -19.54 -19.85 7.45
N THR A 9 -19.70 -19.19 8.59
CA THR A 9 -19.44 -17.76 8.79
C THR A 9 -18.00 -17.33 8.51
N SER A 10 -17.11 -18.28 8.26
CA SER A 10 -15.70 -18.06 7.89
C SER A 10 -15.43 -18.09 6.38
N LEU A 11 -16.42 -18.38 5.53
CA LEU A 11 -16.24 -18.46 4.09
C LEU A 11 -16.41 -17.07 3.45
N SER A 12 -15.45 -16.68 2.62
CA SER A 12 -15.59 -15.50 1.78
C SER A 12 -16.61 -15.76 0.65
N VAL A 13 -17.22 -14.68 0.13
CA VAL A 13 -18.11 -14.77 -1.05
C VAL A 13 -17.37 -15.43 -2.23
N GLN A 14 -16.08 -15.17 -2.39
CA GLN A 14 -15.23 -15.83 -3.40
C GLN A 14 -15.18 -17.34 -3.21
N SER A 15 -14.96 -17.82 -1.97
CA SER A 15 -14.91 -19.26 -1.69
C SER A 15 -16.26 -19.94 -1.96
N MET A 16 -17.36 -19.22 -1.77
CA MET A 16 -18.70 -19.73 -2.09
C MET A 16 -18.92 -19.81 -3.61
N ALA A 17 -18.49 -18.77 -4.35
CA ALA A 17 -18.55 -18.75 -5.80
C ALA A 17 -17.67 -19.85 -6.43
N ASP A 18 -16.46 -20.05 -5.90
CA ASP A 18 -15.55 -21.10 -6.35
C ASP A 18 -16.16 -22.50 -6.19
N ARG A 19 -16.82 -22.76 -5.03
CA ARG A 19 -17.50 -24.04 -4.79
C ARG A 19 -18.73 -24.27 -5.67
N ALA A 20 -19.41 -23.21 -6.07
CA ALA A 20 -20.57 -23.28 -6.94
C ALA A 20 -20.18 -23.43 -8.43
N ASN A 21 -18.93 -23.18 -8.80
CA ASN A 21 -18.46 -23.27 -10.17
C ASN A 21 -17.99 -24.71 -10.48
N PRO A 22 -18.61 -25.40 -11.46
CA PRO A 22 -18.19 -26.75 -11.85
C PRO A 22 -16.86 -26.78 -12.62
N TYR A 23 -16.38 -25.63 -13.10
CA TYR A 23 -15.13 -25.49 -13.83
C TYR A 23 -14.08 -24.76 -12.99
N GLY A 24 -12.93 -25.38 -12.81
CA GLY A 24 -11.84 -24.81 -12.05
C GLY A 24 -10.66 -25.78 -11.98
N TRP A 25 -9.73 -25.52 -11.09
CA TRP A 25 -8.60 -26.42 -10.83
C TRP A 25 -8.24 -26.42 -9.35
N ILE A 26 -7.45 -27.41 -8.96
CA ILE A 26 -6.93 -27.51 -7.61
C ILE A 26 -5.51 -26.91 -7.57
N THR A 27 -5.28 -25.95 -6.67
CA THR A 27 -3.97 -25.40 -6.38
C THR A 27 -3.74 -25.48 -4.87
N ASN A 28 -2.65 -26.11 -4.44
CA ASN A 28 -2.32 -26.32 -3.04
C ASN A 28 -3.52 -26.85 -2.23
N ASP A 29 -4.13 -27.93 -2.71
CA ASP A 29 -5.30 -28.60 -2.12
C ASP A 29 -6.56 -27.70 -1.97
N THR A 30 -6.59 -26.55 -2.64
CA THR A 30 -7.72 -25.65 -2.65
C THR A 30 -8.36 -25.60 -4.04
N TRP A 31 -9.67 -25.87 -4.10
CA TRP A 31 -10.45 -25.69 -5.33
C TRP A 31 -10.60 -24.20 -5.61
N THR A 32 -10.24 -23.80 -6.83
CA THR A 32 -10.44 -22.45 -7.34
C THR A 32 -11.28 -22.54 -8.60
N GLY A 33 -12.44 -21.88 -8.62
CA GLY A 33 -13.27 -21.75 -9.80
C GLY A 33 -12.56 -20.93 -10.89
N SER A 34 -13.25 -20.52 -11.95
CA SER A 34 -12.67 -19.78 -13.08
C SER A 34 -12.24 -18.37 -12.65
N PRO A 35 -10.99 -18.13 -12.24
CA PRO A 35 -10.56 -16.82 -11.75
C PRO A 35 -10.37 -15.83 -12.89
N LEU A 36 -10.63 -14.56 -12.62
CA LEU A 36 -10.23 -13.46 -13.49
C LEU A 36 -8.71 -13.30 -13.41
N ARG A 37 -8.00 -13.66 -14.47
CA ARG A 37 -6.52 -13.66 -14.51
C ARG A 37 -5.89 -12.40 -15.08
N VAL A 38 -6.66 -11.49 -15.61
CA VAL A 38 -6.12 -10.28 -16.24
C VAL A 38 -6.06 -9.13 -15.24
N HIS A 39 -4.83 -8.69 -14.96
CA HIS A 39 -4.58 -7.55 -14.10
C HIS A 39 -4.47 -6.26 -14.92
N ARG A 40 -5.15 -5.19 -14.45
CA ARG A 40 -5.19 -3.87 -15.12
C ARG A 40 -5.05 -2.72 -14.13
N ARG A 41 -4.34 -2.92 -13.00
CA ARG A 41 -4.30 -1.91 -11.93
C ARG A 41 -2.96 -1.22 -11.78
N CYS A 42 -1.87 -1.96 -11.83
CA CYS A 42 -0.54 -1.42 -11.61
C CYS A 42 0.46 -2.01 -12.61
N VAL A 43 1.51 -1.26 -12.87
CA VAL A 43 2.66 -1.70 -13.68
C VAL A 43 3.68 -2.44 -12.81
N ASP A 44 4.70 -3.00 -13.43
CA ASP A 44 5.85 -3.55 -12.70
C ASP A 44 6.67 -2.43 -12.01
N PRO A 45 7.30 -2.75 -10.87
CA PRO A 45 7.43 -4.05 -10.22
C PRO A 45 6.24 -4.43 -9.29
N MET A 46 5.28 -3.52 -9.05
CA MET A 46 4.16 -3.76 -8.13
C MET A 46 3.32 -4.96 -8.56
N PHE A 47 3.06 -5.09 -9.88
CA PHE A 47 2.31 -6.23 -10.42
C PHE A 47 3.02 -7.56 -10.11
N SER A 48 4.31 -7.68 -10.45
CA SER A 48 5.06 -8.93 -10.27
C SER A 48 5.11 -9.34 -8.80
N ILE A 49 5.34 -8.39 -7.89
CA ILE A 49 5.35 -8.66 -6.45
C ILE A 49 3.96 -9.11 -5.98
N ALA A 50 2.90 -8.38 -6.35
CA ALA A 50 1.52 -8.71 -5.97
C ALA A 50 1.11 -10.09 -6.52
N ASN A 51 1.47 -10.39 -7.77
CA ASN A 51 1.18 -11.67 -8.42
C ASN A 51 1.86 -12.84 -7.70
N GLU A 52 3.11 -12.66 -7.27
CA GLU A 52 3.84 -13.69 -6.53
C GLU A 52 3.24 -13.93 -5.14
N ILE A 53 2.96 -12.87 -4.36
CA ILE A 53 2.56 -13.02 -2.95
C ILE A 53 1.08 -13.41 -2.75
N ALA A 54 0.20 -13.08 -3.70
CA ALA A 54 -1.25 -13.23 -3.52
C ALA A 54 -1.93 -14.09 -4.59
N TYR A 55 -1.28 -14.36 -5.72
CA TYR A 55 -1.91 -15.05 -6.86
C TYR A 55 -1.07 -16.19 -7.44
N ASN A 56 -0.01 -16.63 -6.74
CA ASN A 56 0.88 -17.73 -7.15
C ASN A 56 1.40 -17.62 -8.59
N GLY A 57 1.64 -16.40 -9.06
CA GLY A 57 2.10 -16.14 -10.43
C GLY A 57 1.05 -16.33 -11.53
N MET A 58 -0.22 -16.55 -11.18
CA MET A 58 -1.25 -16.94 -12.17
C MET A 58 -1.87 -15.78 -12.94
N MET A 59 -1.60 -14.51 -12.55
CA MET A 59 -2.17 -13.34 -13.21
C MET A 59 -1.33 -12.93 -14.43
N TYR A 60 -1.99 -12.35 -15.42
CA TYR A 60 -1.37 -11.75 -16.60
C TYR A 60 -1.49 -10.23 -16.51
N ASN A 61 -0.38 -9.50 -16.67
CA ASN A 61 -0.42 -8.05 -16.69
C ASN A 61 -0.91 -7.55 -18.06
N SER A 62 -2.00 -6.79 -18.03
CA SER A 62 -2.53 -6.09 -19.21
C SER A 62 -2.62 -4.59 -18.96
N THR A 63 -1.84 -4.09 -17.98
CA THR A 63 -1.76 -2.65 -17.69
C THR A 63 -0.79 -2.02 -18.68
N LEU A 64 -1.25 -0.98 -19.39
CA LEU A 64 -0.38 -0.19 -20.26
C LEU A 64 0.57 0.64 -19.37
N ALA A 65 1.85 0.57 -19.69
CA ALA A 65 2.85 1.39 -19.01
C ALA A 65 2.75 2.82 -19.54
N GLU A 66 2.17 3.71 -18.73
CA GLU A 66 2.18 5.15 -18.99
C GLU A 66 3.38 5.77 -18.27
N SER A 67 3.92 6.87 -18.82
CA SER A 67 4.96 7.63 -18.14
C SER A 67 4.41 8.24 -16.85
N SER A 68 5.13 8.06 -15.73
CA SER A 68 4.75 8.68 -14.47
C SER A 68 5.08 10.16 -14.47
N GLN A 69 4.15 10.97 -14.00
CA GLN A 69 4.40 12.38 -13.71
C GLN A 69 5.09 12.58 -12.35
N LEU A 70 5.09 11.55 -11.49
CA LEU A 70 5.74 11.63 -10.19
C LEU A 70 7.26 11.55 -10.32
N PHE A 71 7.95 12.37 -9.53
CA PHE A 71 9.40 12.42 -9.42
C PHE A 71 9.97 11.19 -8.70
N MET A 72 9.25 10.69 -7.68
CA MET A 72 9.67 9.54 -6.88
C MET A 72 9.88 8.29 -7.73
N ARG A 73 10.86 7.47 -7.36
CA ARG A 73 11.13 6.17 -7.98
C ARG A 73 10.66 5.05 -7.09
N ASN A 74 10.42 3.87 -7.69
CA ASN A 74 10.12 2.67 -6.90
C ASN A 74 11.30 2.34 -5.99
N GLY A 75 11.02 1.89 -4.76
CA GLY A 75 12.09 1.50 -3.86
C GLY A 75 11.62 1.13 -2.45
N PHE A 76 12.52 0.43 -1.75
CA PHE A 76 12.48 0.30 -0.31
C PHE A 76 13.53 1.25 0.28
N LEU A 77 13.10 2.20 1.09
CA LEU A 77 13.96 3.19 1.74
C LEU A 77 14.18 2.76 3.19
N GLN A 78 15.43 2.41 3.50
CA GLN A 78 15.87 2.05 4.84
C GLN A 78 15.83 3.30 5.73
N VAL A 79 14.98 3.27 6.75
CA VAL A 79 14.92 4.33 7.77
C VAL A 79 14.72 3.69 9.14
N GLU A 80 15.77 3.68 9.90
CA GLU A 80 15.75 3.32 11.31
C GLU A 80 15.33 4.50 12.16
N GLY A 81 14.85 4.23 13.36
CA GLY A 81 14.49 5.26 14.33
C GLY A 81 13.89 4.64 15.58
N LYS A 82 13.39 5.49 16.47
CA LYS A 82 12.71 5.06 17.69
C LYS A 82 11.22 5.37 17.59
N VAL A 83 10.40 4.42 17.98
CA VAL A 83 8.95 4.62 18.03
C VAL A 83 8.60 5.72 19.04
N SER A 84 7.79 6.67 18.57
CA SER A 84 7.06 7.65 19.37
C SER A 84 5.58 7.24 19.40
N GLY A 85 5.07 6.90 20.58
CA GLY A 85 3.77 6.27 20.71
C GLY A 85 3.85 4.75 20.63
N ARG A 86 3.06 4.14 19.75
CA ARG A 86 3.00 2.66 19.61
C ARG A 86 3.75 2.13 18.38
N HIS A 87 3.67 2.84 17.26
CA HIS A 87 4.15 2.35 15.96
C HIS A 87 4.82 3.42 15.10
N TYR A 88 4.60 4.70 15.42
CA TYR A 88 5.12 5.80 14.62
C TYR A 88 6.61 6.03 14.86
N VAL A 89 7.40 6.11 13.78
CA VAL A 89 8.82 6.46 13.78
C VAL A 89 8.98 7.85 13.16
N PRO A 90 9.34 8.89 13.95
CA PRO A 90 9.43 10.27 13.46
C PRO A 90 10.38 10.43 12.27
N GLU A 91 11.49 9.70 12.23
CA GLU A 91 12.46 9.74 11.15
C GLU A 91 11.84 9.32 9.81
N GLN A 92 10.94 8.33 9.83
CA GLN A 92 10.16 7.93 8.64
C GLN A 92 9.18 9.04 8.24
N GLY A 93 8.54 9.69 9.21
CA GLY A 93 7.65 10.83 8.97
C GLY A 93 8.36 12.02 8.32
N VAL A 94 9.59 12.32 8.76
CA VAL A 94 10.44 13.37 8.17
C VAL A 94 10.74 13.06 6.70
N LEU A 95 11.13 11.83 6.37
CA LEU A 95 11.40 11.43 4.98
C LEU A 95 10.14 11.52 4.11
N ILE A 96 9.01 11.00 4.60
CA ILE A 96 7.74 11.05 3.87
C ILE A 96 7.31 12.50 3.60
N ARG A 97 7.48 13.38 4.60
CA ARG A 97 7.23 14.80 4.43
C ARG A 97 8.09 15.39 3.31
N GLN A 98 9.39 15.10 3.30
CA GLN A 98 10.29 15.59 2.26
C GLN A 98 9.87 15.08 0.88
N MET A 99 9.56 13.79 0.74
CA MET A 99 9.10 13.21 -0.52
C MET A 99 7.84 13.91 -1.06
N ILE A 100 6.86 14.20 -0.19
CA ILE A 100 5.63 14.90 -0.61
C ILE A 100 5.94 16.33 -1.04
N ILE A 101 6.83 17.04 -0.32
CA ILE A 101 7.26 18.40 -0.67
C ILE A 101 7.99 18.41 -2.01
N ASP A 102 8.87 17.44 -2.26
CA ASP A 102 9.59 17.31 -3.54
C ASP A 102 8.63 17.08 -4.70
N GLU A 103 7.58 16.24 -4.50
CA GLU A 103 6.52 16.05 -5.50
C GLU A 103 5.73 17.35 -5.75
N ILE A 104 5.40 18.10 -4.70
CA ILE A 104 4.73 19.41 -4.84
C ILE A 104 5.57 20.38 -5.64
N HIS A 105 6.87 20.47 -5.36
CA HIS A 105 7.77 21.34 -6.12
C HIS A 105 7.92 20.90 -7.57
N HIS A 106 7.93 19.61 -7.83
CA HIS A 106 8.00 19.05 -9.18
C HIS A 106 6.72 19.30 -9.99
N LEU A 107 5.56 19.03 -9.38
CA LEU A 107 4.24 19.13 -10.02
C LEU A 107 3.64 20.54 -9.96
N GLN A 108 4.11 21.39 -9.04
CA GLN A 108 3.53 22.69 -8.67
C GLN A 108 2.06 22.57 -8.20
N ASP A 109 1.69 21.39 -7.73
CA ASP A 109 0.36 21.03 -7.26
C ASP A 109 0.41 19.90 -6.22
N LEU A 110 -0.75 19.58 -5.63
CA LEU A 110 -0.92 18.40 -4.79
C LEU A 110 -0.75 17.12 -5.62
N PRO A 111 0.11 16.18 -5.19
CA PRO A 111 0.34 14.95 -5.95
C PRO A 111 -0.83 13.95 -5.82
N ASP A 112 -1.08 13.18 -6.89
CA ASP A 112 -1.94 11.98 -6.85
C ASP A 112 -1.15 10.84 -6.19
N LEU A 113 -1.04 10.90 -4.87
CA LEU A 113 -0.18 10.05 -4.06
C LEU A 113 -0.89 9.62 -2.78
N PHE A 114 -0.97 8.31 -2.52
CA PHE A 114 -1.44 7.80 -1.23
C PHE A 114 -0.27 7.54 -0.27
N VAL A 115 -0.47 7.93 0.99
CA VAL A 115 0.37 7.47 2.11
C VAL A 115 -0.42 6.44 2.90
N ILE A 116 0.04 5.20 2.87
CA ILE A 116 -0.64 4.05 3.47
C ILE A 116 0.18 3.51 4.64
N SER A 117 -0.48 3.11 5.72
CA SER A 117 0.20 2.41 6.81
C SER A 117 -0.62 1.20 7.28
N PRO A 118 0.04 0.15 7.79
CA PRO A 118 -0.61 -0.94 8.52
C PRO A 118 -1.32 -0.49 9.80
N PHE A 119 -0.82 0.57 10.43
CA PHE A 119 -1.22 1.01 11.77
C PHE A 119 -1.96 2.33 11.73
N SER A 120 -3.15 2.40 12.33
CA SER A 120 -4.03 3.58 12.30
C SER A 120 -3.47 4.82 12.98
N GLU A 121 -2.56 4.65 13.94
CA GLU A 121 -1.87 5.74 14.64
C GLU A 121 -1.03 6.59 13.67
N ILE A 122 -0.28 5.94 12.78
CA ILE A 122 0.65 6.60 11.85
C ILE A 122 -0.05 7.61 10.94
N PRO A 123 -1.14 7.27 10.21
CA PRO A 123 -1.89 8.25 9.43
C PRO A 123 -2.42 9.42 10.25
N SER A 124 -2.83 9.18 11.49
CA SER A 124 -3.37 10.23 12.36
C SER A 124 -2.31 11.25 12.73
N ILE A 125 -1.07 10.81 12.98
CA ILE A 125 0.07 11.68 13.27
C ILE A 125 0.51 12.41 11.99
N LEU A 126 0.71 11.68 10.89
CA LEU A 126 1.16 12.24 9.62
C LEU A 126 0.24 13.35 9.11
N LYS A 127 -1.09 13.19 9.20
CA LYS A 127 -2.03 14.25 8.80
C LYS A 127 -1.81 15.57 9.55
N LYS A 128 -1.47 15.49 10.84
CA LYS A 128 -1.18 16.68 11.66
C LYS A 128 0.15 17.32 11.29
N GLU A 129 1.20 16.48 11.16
CA GLU A 129 2.56 16.94 10.89
C GLU A 129 2.73 17.48 9.47
N LEU A 130 1.98 16.95 8.49
CA LEU A 130 2.10 17.34 7.08
C LEU A 130 1.31 18.59 6.71
N ARG A 131 0.30 18.98 7.51
CA ARG A 131 -0.61 20.09 7.16
C ARG A 131 0.11 21.38 6.87
N GLN A 132 0.94 21.86 7.79
CA GLN A 132 1.65 23.13 7.63
C GLN A 132 2.77 23.07 6.57
N PRO A 133 3.63 22.04 6.56
CA PRO A 133 4.65 21.90 5.52
C PRO A 133 4.08 21.87 4.09
N ILE A 134 2.99 21.13 3.86
CA ILE A 134 2.34 21.09 2.53
C ILE A 134 1.77 22.46 2.16
N LYS A 135 1.09 23.13 3.10
CA LYS A 135 0.56 24.48 2.86
C LYS A 135 1.64 25.47 2.49
N GLN A 136 2.78 25.42 3.17
CA GLN A 136 3.94 26.27 2.90
C GLN A 136 4.57 25.97 1.53
N ALA A 137 4.75 24.69 1.19
CA ALA A 137 5.30 24.30 -0.10
C ALA A 137 4.41 24.75 -1.26
N LEU A 138 3.09 24.58 -1.13
CA LEU A 138 2.12 25.01 -2.14
C LEU A 138 2.04 26.53 -2.29
N ALA A 139 2.24 27.29 -1.22
CA ALA A 139 2.15 28.75 -1.24
C ALA A 139 3.10 29.41 -2.24
N THR A 140 4.15 28.70 -2.69
CA THR A 140 5.05 29.14 -3.75
C THR A 140 4.37 29.17 -5.13
N TYR A 141 3.34 28.37 -5.34
CA TYR A 141 2.70 28.16 -6.65
C TYR A 141 1.24 28.60 -6.67
N LYS A 142 0.51 28.29 -5.61
CA LYS A 142 -0.91 28.63 -5.44
C LYS A 142 -1.32 28.70 -3.98
N SER A 143 -2.37 29.47 -3.68
CA SER A 143 -3.02 29.41 -2.37
C SER A 143 -3.91 28.16 -2.27
N ILE A 144 -4.01 27.62 -1.07
CA ILE A 144 -4.92 26.52 -0.77
C ILE A 144 -5.70 26.84 0.53
N GLU A 145 -7.00 26.65 0.47
CA GLU A 145 -7.86 26.79 1.63
C GLU A 145 -7.64 25.65 2.63
N ASP A 146 -7.70 25.97 3.93
CA ASP A 146 -7.49 24.98 4.99
C ASP A 146 -8.43 23.77 4.90
N ASN A 147 -9.65 23.99 4.44
CA ASN A 147 -10.64 22.93 4.28
C ASN A 147 -10.33 22.03 3.06
N GLU A 148 -9.81 22.61 1.99
CA GLU A 148 -9.36 21.88 0.81
C GLU A 148 -8.16 20.98 1.15
N LEU A 149 -7.16 21.54 1.81
CA LEU A 149 -5.99 20.77 2.27
C LEU A 149 -6.40 19.66 3.23
N LYS A 150 -7.33 19.94 4.17
CA LYS A 150 -7.84 18.89 5.06
C LYS A 150 -8.52 17.77 4.29
N LYS A 151 -9.35 18.07 3.29
CA LYS A 151 -9.99 17.06 2.44
C LYS A 151 -8.96 16.22 1.71
N TRP A 152 -7.91 16.84 1.17
CA TRP A 152 -6.83 16.13 0.50
C TRP A 152 -6.11 15.18 1.48
N LEU A 153 -5.70 15.65 2.66
CA LEU A 153 -5.06 14.82 3.69
C LEU A 153 -5.94 13.63 4.09
N ASP A 154 -7.25 13.85 4.26
CA ASP A 154 -8.19 12.80 4.62
C ASP A 154 -8.41 11.78 3.49
N ALA A 155 -8.34 12.21 2.25
CA ALA A 155 -8.49 11.36 1.07
C ALA A 155 -7.23 10.59 0.70
N HIS A 156 -6.03 11.09 1.07
CA HIS A 156 -4.75 10.55 0.58
C HIS A 156 -3.86 9.92 1.67
N ILE A 157 -4.17 10.10 2.96
CA ILE A 157 -3.39 9.52 4.06
C ILE A 157 -4.30 8.64 4.92
N GLY A 158 -3.96 7.34 5.03
CA GLY A 158 -4.82 6.42 5.74
C GLY A 158 -4.21 5.02 5.92
N THR A 159 -5.05 4.12 6.41
CA THR A 159 -4.70 2.70 6.48
C THR A 159 -5.04 1.98 5.18
N VAL A 160 -4.59 0.75 5.04
CA VAL A 160 -4.90 -0.10 3.88
C VAL A 160 -6.42 -0.19 3.63
N HIS A 161 -7.22 -0.24 4.69
CA HIS A 161 -8.69 -0.31 4.58
C HIS A 161 -9.31 0.97 4.00
N THR A 162 -8.71 2.14 4.28
CA THR A 162 -9.19 3.44 3.77
C THR A 162 -9.17 3.50 2.24
N PHE A 163 -8.23 2.78 1.62
CA PHE A 163 -7.99 2.84 0.17
C PHE A 163 -8.50 1.62 -0.60
N GLN A 164 -9.24 0.73 0.05
CA GLN A 164 -9.83 -0.41 -0.64
C GLN A 164 -10.74 0.07 -1.78
N GLY A 165 -10.47 -0.39 -3.01
CA GLY A 165 -11.19 0.04 -4.23
C GLY A 165 -10.67 1.32 -4.89
N LYS A 166 -9.81 2.11 -4.22
CA LYS A 166 -9.22 3.35 -4.78
C LYS A 166 -7.86 3.08 -5.42
N GLN A 167 -7.36 4.02 -6.21
CA GLN A 167 -6.02 3.99 -6.82
C GLN A 167 -5.47 5.41 -6.93
N ALA A 168 -4.13 5.54 -6.89
CA ALA A 168 -3.40 6.79 -7.15
C ALA A 168 -2.23 6.52 -8.10
N ALA A 169 -1.63 7.56 -8.66
CA ALA A 169 -0.43 7.44 -9.47
C ALA A 169 0.71 6.82 -8.67
N GLY A 170 0.84 7.18 -7.39
CA GLY A 170 1.84 6.63 -6.50
C GLY A 170 1.34 6.24 -5.12
N VAL A 171 2.14 5.42 -4.44
CA VAL A 171 1.92 5.03 -3.04
C VAL A 171 3.22 5.10 -2.26
N ILE A 172 3.18 5.70 -1.08
CA ILE A 172 4.20 5.56 -0.04
C ILE A 172 3.62 4.68 1.06
N LEU A 173 4.25 3.54 1.32
CA LEU A 173 3.91 2.63 2.41
C LEU A 173 4.79 2.96 3.62
N CYS A 174 4.22 3.60 4.64
CA CYS A 174 4.88 3.90 5.91
C CYS A 174 4.73 2.73 6.86
N LEU A 175 5.83 2.07 7.17
CA LEU A 175 5.83 0.80 7.89
C LEU A 175 5.90 0.97 9.42
N GLY A 176 6.53 2.07 9.90
CA GLY A 176 6.73 2.28 11.33
C GLY A 176 7.62 1.22 11.97
N LEU A 177 7.50 1.09 13.28
CA LEU A 177 8.15 0.13 14.16
C LEU A 177 9.65 0.34 14.37
N ASP A 178 10.08 -0.01 15.55
CA ASP A 178 11.46 -0.17 15.97
C ASP A 178 11.71 -1.58 16.54
N GLU A 179 12.92 -1.84 16.98
CA GLU A 179 13.29 -3.16 17.55
C GLU A 179 12.39 -3.58 18.72
N LYS A 180 11.92 -2.64 19.54
CA LYS A 180 11.05 -2.95 20.69
C LYS A 180 9.62 -3.31 20.28
N SER A 181 9.14 -2.74 19.19
CA SER A 181 7.77 -2.92 18.68
C SER A 181 7.68 -3.92 17.51
N LYS A 182 8.79 -4.52 17.08
CA LYS A 182 8.89 -5.42 15.92
C LYS A 182 7.89 -6.57 15.90
N GLY A 183 7.38 -6.99 17.06
CA GLY A 183 6.34 -8.03 17.13
C GLY A 183 5.07 -7.71 16.34
N ALA A 184 4.74 -6.42 16.19
CA ALA A 184 3.59 -6.00 15.38
C ALA A 184 3.77 -6.23 13.88
N ALA A 185 5.02 -6.36 13.39
CA ALA A 185 5.30 -6.70 12.00
C ALA A 185 4.78 -8.10 11.62
N SER A 186 4.87 -9.04 12.54
CA SER A 186 4.36 -10.42 12.33
C SER A 186 2.84 -10.44 12.13
N TRP A 187 2.10 -9.58 12.85
CA TRP A 187 0.66 -9.44 12.62
C TRP A 187 0.38 -8.87 11.22
N ALA A 188 1.07 -7.79 10.82
CA ALA A 188 0.86 -7.15 9.53
C ALA A 188 1.24 -8.05 8.34
N SER A 189 2.19 -8.97 8.54
CA SER A 189 2.69 -9.90 7.54
C SER A 189 2.10 -11.31 7.62
N SER A 190 1.12 -11.55 8.52
CA SER A 190 0.51 -12.87 8.68
C SER A 190 -0.21 -13.39 7.44
N LYS A 191 -0.68 -12.47 6.58
CA LYS A 191 -1.34 -12.75 5.30
C LYS A 191 -0.83 -11.77 4.23
N PRO A 192 -0.87 -12.14 2.94
CA PRO A 192 -0.41 -11.27 1.87
C PRO A 192 -1.34 -10.05 1.64
N ASN A 193 -2.55 -10.09 2.18
CA ASN A 193 -3.63 -9.15 1.86
C ASN A 193 -3.23 -7.68 2.04
N LEU A 194 -2.58 -7.35 3.16
CA LEU A 194 -2.20 -5.97 3.47
C LEU A 194 -1.24 -5.43 2.40
N LEU A 195 -0.15 -6.16 2.16
CA LEU A 195 0.85 -5.75 1.18
C LEU A 195 0.30 -5.77 -0.25
N ASN A 196 -0.47 -6.81 -0.61
CA ASN A 196 -1.12 -6.90 -1.92
C ASN A 196 -2.05 -5.70 -2.17
N VAL A 197 -2.88 -5.32 -1.19
CA VAL A 197 -3.74 -4.15 -1.33
C VAL A 197 -2.90 -2.89 -1.49
N ALA A 198 -1.86 -2.67 -0.68
CA ALA A 198 -1.01 -1.49 -0.81
C ALA A 198 -0.35 -1.39 -2.19
N LEU A 199 0.27 -2.47 -2.68
CA LEU A 199 0.90 -2.52 -4.00
C LEU A 199 -0.08 -2.21 -5.13
N THR A 200 -1.27 -2.83 -5.09
CA THR A 200 -2.29 -2.66 -6.13
C THR A 200 -3.06 -1.33 -6.06
N ARG A 201 -2.75 -0.45 -5.11
CA ARG A 201 -3.23 0.96 -5.10
C ARG A 201 -2.38 1.86 -5.97
N ALA A 202 -1.10 1.51 -6.15
CA ALA A 202 -0.15 2.30 -6.94
C ALA A 202 -0.27 1.95 -8.43
N LYS A 203 -0.70 2.88 -9.25
CA LYS A 203 -0.70 2.68 -10.71
C LYS A 203 0.71 2.58 -11.28
N GLN A 204 1.62 3.46 -10.85
CA GLN A 204 2.91 3.70 -11.50
C GLN A 204 4.12 3.67 -10.57
N ARG A 205 4.00 4.18 -9.33
CA ARG A 205 5.11 4.33 -8.39
C ARG A 205 4.77 3.82 -7.00
N PHE A 206 5.72 3.10 -6.41
CA PHE A 206 5.56 2.57 -5.06
C PHE A 206 6.87 2.67 -4.28
N VAL A 207 6.79 3.29 -3.10
CA VAL A 207 7.90 3.36 -2.16
C VAL A 207 7.47 2.80 -0.82
N ALA A 208 8.27 1.91 -0.25
CA ALA A 208 8.13 1.49 1.14
C ALA A 208 9.19 2.17 1.99
N VAL A 209 8.79 2.73 3.13
CA VAL A 209 9.67 3.42 4.08
C VAL A 209 9.61 2.68 5.42
N GLY A 210 10.75 2.20 5.89
CA GLY A 210 10.81 1.45 7.14
C GLY A 210 12.17 0.89 7.46
N ASP A 211 12.27 0.21 8.61
CA ASP A 211 13.46 -0.55 8.98
C ASP A 211 13.46 -1.92 8.29
N GLY A 212 14.39 -2.12 7.36
CA GLY A 212 14.51 -3.36 6.59
C GLY A 212 14.91 -4.56 7.43
N ASP A 213 15.62 -4.36 8.54
CA ASP A 213 15.97 -5.45 9.45
C ASP A 213 14.74 -6.03 10.17
N ILE A 214 13.71 -5.23 10.33
CA ILE A 214 12.41 -5.66 10.84
C ILE A 214 11.53 -6.21 9.71
N TRP A 215 11.36 -5.44 8.64
CA TRP A 215 10.32 -5.70 7.65
C TRP A 215 10.73 -6.65 6.53
N LEU A 216 11.98 -6.57 6.02
CA LEU A 216 12.42 -7.43 4.92
C LEU A 216 12.72 -8.88 5.37
N ARG A 217 12.58 -9.16 6.65
CA ARG A 217 12.62 -10.52 7.22
C ARG A 217 11.22 -11.14 7.36
N GLN A 218 10.17 -10.34 7.23
CA GLN A 218 8.81 -10.82 7.36
C GLN A 218 8.33 -11.54 6.09
N PRO A 219 7.42 -12.54 6.25
CA PRO A 219 6.73 -13.14 5.12
C PRO A 219 6.13 -12.08 4.19
N TYR A 220 6.14 -12.31 2.88
CA TYR A 220 5.66 -11.41 1.83
C TYR A 220 6.44 -10.09 1.70
N PHE A 221 6.76 -9.40 2.80
CA PHE A 221 7.49 -8.12 2.80
C PHE A 221 8.94 -8.26 2.32
N SER A 222 9.55 -9.43 2.45
CA SER A 222 10.88 -9.72 1.87
C SER A 222 10.93 -9.48 0.36
N LYS A 223 9.78 -9.55 -0.34
CA LYS A 223 9.66 -9.29 -1.79
C LYS A 223 9.79 -7.81 -2.15
N LEU A 224 9.64 -6.90 -1.18
CA LEU A 224 9.87 -5.47 -1.40
C LEU A 224 11.30 -5.13 -1.83
N LYS A 225 12.27 -6.02 -1.60
CA LYS A 225 13.63 -5.91 -2.17
C LYS A 225 13.64 -5.77 -3.70
N ALA A 226 12.63 -6.31 -4.37
CA ALA A 226 12.51 -6.23 -5.83
C ALA A 226 12.11 -4.83 -6.33
N LEU A 227 11.67 -3.91 -5.45
CA LEU A 227 11.38 -2.53 -5.81
C LEU A 227 12.63 -1.72 -6.21
N ASN A 228 13.81 -2.12 -5.75
CA ASN A 228 15.08 -1.41 -5.98
C ASN A 228 15.78 -1.84 -7.30
N ARG A 229 15.08 -2.58 -8.12
CA ARG A 229 15.62 -3.07 -9.42
C ARG A 229 15.29 -2.16 -10.58
#